data_0c037f5f685dc238ce0a8cf1d77d09d2
#
_entry.id   0c037f5f685dc238ce0a8cf1d77d09d2
#
_cell.length_a   1.000
_cell.length_b   1.000
_cell.length_c   1.000
_cell.angle_alpha   90.00
_cell.angle_beta   90.00
_cell.angle_gamma   90.00
#
_symmetry.space_group_name_H-M   'P 1'
#
loop_
_entity.id
_entity.type
_entity.pdbx_description
1 polymer ?
#
loop_
_entity_poly.entity_id
_entity_poly.type
_entity_poly.pdbx_seq_one_letter_code
_entity_poly.pdbx_strand_id
1 'polypeptide(L)'
;GTDATGALYGAMELTDRIKSSGEIPSEINIEDSPEMVLRGSCIGLQKTAYLPGRDVYEYPYTPELFPWFYDKTLWTKYLDMMVDNRLNSLYLWNGHPFASLVKLKDYPFALEVSEEDFKKNEEIYKYLTEEANKRGIWVIQMFYNIIVSKPFADHYKIKTQDRSRPITPEIADYTKKSITAFIEKYPNVGLLVCLGEAINTIDDDVEWFTKTIIPGVQDG
;
A
#
# COMPACT_ATOMS: atom_id res chain seq x y z
N GLY A 1 14.88 -14.69 -20.23
CA GLY A 1 13.56 -14.68 -19.59
C GLY A 1 12.47 -14.36 -20.59
N THR A 2 11.25 -14.73 -20.28
CA THR A 2 10.08 -14.45 -21.13
C THR A 2 9.60 -13.01 -21.00
N ASP A 3 10.01 -12.33 -19.92
CA ASP A 3 9.75 -10.92 -19.63
C ASP A 3 10.97 -10.22 -19.03
N ALA A 4 10.86 -8.93 -18.75
CA ALA A 4 11.95 -8.11 -18.19
C ALA A 4 12.42 -8.62 -16.82
N THR A 5 11.49 -9.04 -15.95
CA THR A 5 11.81 -9.59 -14.64
C THR A 5 12.51 -10.94 -14.73
N GLY A 6 12.06 -11.81 -15.62
CA GLY A 6 12.72 -13.08 -15.91
C GLY A 6 14.12 -12.90 -16.52
N ALA A 7 14.32 -11.87 -17.36
CA ALA A 7 15.65 -11.52 -17.87
C ALA A 7 16.58 -11.04 -16.74
N LEU A 8 16.08 -10.20 -15.82
CA LEU A 8 16.82 -9.77 -14.63
C LEU A 8 17.25 -10.97 -13.78
N TYR A 9 16.32 -11.87 -13.46
CA TYR A 9 16.62 -13.04 -12.63
C TYR A 9 17.60 -14.00 -13.32
N GLY A 10 17.51 -14.16 -14.64
CA GLY A 10 18.49 -14.93 -15.41
C GLY A 10 19.89 -14.32 -15.35
N ALA A 11 20.01 -13.00 -15.47
CA ALA A 11 21.28 -12.30 -15.32
C ALA A 11 21.86 -12.43 -13.89
N MET A 12 21.01 -12.37 -12.89
CA MET A 12 21.42 -12.57 -11.48
C MET A 12 21.92 -13.99 -11.25
N GLU A 13 21.21 -15.01 -11.74
CA GLU A 13 21.62 -16.41 -11.65
C GLU A 13 23.00 -16.64 -12.31
N LEU A 14 23.20 -16.09 -13.50
CA LEU A 14 24.50 -16.13 -14.14
C LEU A 14 25.60 -15.46 -13.29
N THR A 15 25.30 -14.30 -12.75
CA THR A 15 26.22 -13.55 -11.89
C THR A 15 26.60 -14.34 -10.64
N ASP A 16 25.64 -14.99 -9.99
CA ASP A 16 25.86 -15.78 -8.78
C ASP A 16 26.74 -17.03 -9.07
N ARG A 17 26.54 -17.66 -10.22
CA ARG A 17 27.39 -18.77 -10.68
C ARG A 17 28.83 -18.33 -10.93
N ILE A 18 29.02 -17.21 -11.64
CA ILE A 18 30.35 -16.64 -11.89
C ILE A 18 31.06 -16.31 -10.58
N LYS A 19 30.36 -15.67 -9.65
CA LYS A 19 30.92 -15.34 -8.33
C LYS A 19 31.31 -16.60 -7.54
N SER A 20 30.50 -17.64 -7.63
CA SER A 20 30.74 -18.89 -6.89
C SER A 20 31.88 -19.74 -7.49
N SER A 21 31.98 -19.83 -8.83
CA SER A 21 32.99 -20.64 -9.50
C SER A 21 34.28 -19.89 -9.83
N GLY A 22 34.23 -18.56 -9.92
CA GLY A 22 35.31 -17.72 -10.41
C GLY A 22 35.47 -17.71 -11.96
N GLU A 23 34.61 -18.42 -12.67
CA GLU A 23 34.70 -18.59 -14.13
C GLU A 23 33.33 -18.39 -14.79
N ILE A 24 33.33 -17.95 -16.04
CA ILE A 24 32.12 -17.93 -16.87
C ILE A 24 31.77 -19.36 -17.26
N PRO A 25 30.59 -19.88 -16.93
CA PRO A 25 30.20 -21.22 -17.33
C PRO A 25 30.24 -21.40 -18.86
N SER A 26 30.84 -22.47 -19.32
CA SER A 26 30.93 -22.79 -20.76
C SER A 26 29.58 -23.22 -21.34
N GLU A 27 28.68 -23.71 -20.50
CA GLU A 27 27.35 -24.16 -20.86
C GLU A 27 26.36 -23.86 -19.73
N ILE A 28 25.22 -23.29 -20.08
CA ILE A 28 24.13 -23.01 -19.12
C ILE A 28 22.84 -23.46 -19.78
N ASN A 29 22.17 -24.41 -19.15
CA ASN A 29 20.82 -24.81 -19.51
C ASN A 29 19.98 -24.86 -18.22
N ILE A 30 19.27 -23.77 -17.93
CA ILE A 30 18.42 -23.65 -16.73
C ILE A 30 17.05 -23.21 -17.21
N GLU A 31 16.05 -23.98 -16.85
CA GLU A 31 14.65 -23.64 -16.96
C GLU A 31 14.06 -23.57 -15.55
N ASP A 32 13.58 -22.40 -15.15
CA ASP A 32 12.99 -22.16 -13.83
C ASP A 32 11.85 -21.16 -13.93
N SER A 33 10.84 -21.36 -13.12
CA SER A 33 9.70 -20.47 -12.99
C SER A 33 9.18 -20.46 -11.54
N PRO A 34 8.75 -19.32 -11.02
CA PRO A 34 8.22 -19.27 -9.67
C PRO A 34 6.85 -19.96 -9.59
N GLU A 35 6.64 -20.76 -8.55
CA GLU A 35 5.35 -21.39 -8.27
C GLU A 35 4.29 -20.37 -7.87
N MET A 36 4.69 -19.28 -7.19
CA MET A 36 3.81 -18.19 -6.79
C MET A 36 4.05 -16.95 -7.65
N VAL A 37 2.98 -16.37 -8.16
CA VAL A 37 3.03 -15.13 -8.96
C VAL A 37 3.51 -13.95 -8.11
N LEU A 38 2.92 -13.76 -6.93
CA LEU A 38 3.32 -12.72 -5.98
C LEU A 38 4.13 -13.34 -4.84
N ARG A 39 5.29 -12.78 -4.60
CA ARG A 39 6.25 -13.21 -3.56
C ARG A 39 6.76 -11.97 -2.87
N GLY A 40 6.47 -11.82 -1.58
CA GLY A 40 6.85 -10.58 -0.92
C GLY A 40 6.67 -10.59 0.58
N SER A 41 6.76 -9.42 1.14
CA SER A 41 6.63 -9.17 2.57
C SER A 41 5.62 -8.06 2.84
N CYS A 42 5.09 -8.05 4.05
CA CYS A 42 4.20 -7.01 4.54
C CYS A 42 4.93 -6.15 5.57
N ILE A 43 4.88 -4.83 5.39
CA ILE A 43 5.42 -3.86 6.35
C ILE A 43 4.24 -3.07 6.92
N GLY A 44 4.06 -3.15 8.25
CA GLY A 44 3.01 -2.44 8.95
C GLY A 44 3.44 -1.03 9.36
N LEU A 45 2.70 -0.02 8.90
CA LEU A 45 2.76 1.34 9.45
C LEU A 45 1.74 1.45 10.57
N GLN A 46 1.99 0.74 11.64
CA GLN A 46 1.16 0.69 12.84
C GLN A 46 2.02 0.41 14.08
N LYS A 47 1.45 0.64 15.26
CA LYS A 47 2.05 0.38 16.57
C LYS A 47 1.11 -0.47 17.42
N THR A 48 1.53 -0.83 18.62
CA THR A 48 0.83 -1.77 19.50
C THR A 48 -0.24 -1.13 20.38
N ALA A 49 -0.43 0.19 20.31
CA ALA A 49 -1.42 0.91 21.13
C ALA A 49 -2.26 1.83 20.25
N TYR A 50 -3.53 1.98 20.55
CA TYR A 50 -4.38 2.96 19.88
C TYR A 50 -3.90 4.38 20.15
N LEU A 51 -3.98 5.23 19.14
CA LEU A 51 -3.84 6.66 19.34
C LEU A 51 -5.05 7.21 20.11
N PRO A 52 -4.90 8.32 20.85
CA PRO A 52 -6.02 8.95 21.55
C PRO A 52 -7.20 9.26 20.61
N GLY A 53 -8.41 8.86 21.04
CA GLY A 53 -9.64 9.04 20.26
C GLY A 53 -9.79 8.12 19.06
N ARG A 54 -9.04 7.02 19.01
CA ARG A 54 -9.15 5.97 17.99
C ARG A 54 -9.78 4.71 18.56
N ASP A 55 -10.49 3.99 17.70
CA ASP A 55 -11.09 2.69 18.02
C ASP A 55 -10.36 1.52 17.34
N VAL A 56 -9.25 1.81 16.63
CA VAL A 56 -8.49 0.86 15.83
C VAL A 56 -7.01 1.24 15.73
N TYR A 57 -6.13 0.27 15.37
CA TYR A 57 -4.70 0.47 15.15
C TYR A 57 -4.42 1.15 13.81
N GLU A 58 -4.87 2.38 13.66
CA GLU A 58 -4.55 3.22 12.50
C GLU A 58 -3.67 4.39 12.92
N TYR A 59 -2.78 4.80 12.04
CA TYR A 59 -1.82 5.85 12.32
C TYR A 59 -1.64 6.71 11.08
N PRO A 60 -1.70 8.04 11.21
CA PRO A 60 -1.32 8.93 10.13
C PRO A 60 0.18 8.75 9.81
N TYR A 61 0.55 8.92 8.55
CA TYR A 61 1.95 8.89 8.14
C TYR A 61 2.60 10.20 8.52
N THR A 62 3.44 10.16 9.55
CA THR A 62 4.22 11.30 10.01
C THR A 62 5.65 10.89 10.34
N PRO A 63 6.66 11.77 10.16
CA PRO A 63 8.04 11.51 10.56
C PRO A 63 8.20 11.18 12.05
N GLU A 64 7.32 11.71 12.90
CA GLU A 64 7.31 11.44 14.34
C GLU A 64 6.92 9.99 14.63
N LEU A 65 5.88 9.49 13.97
CA LEU A 65 5.37 8.13 14.19
C LEU A 65 6.25 7.06 13.52
N PHE A 66 6.72 7.36 12.30
CA PHE A 66 7.45 6.41 11.45
C PHE A 66 8.69 7.06 10.81
N PRO A 67 9.72 7.46 11.59
CA PRO A 67 10.90 8.14 11.05
C PRO A 67 11.62 7.32 9.98
N TRP A 68 11.66 6.00 10.11
CA TRP A 68 12.27 5.08 9.17
C TRP A 68 11.58 5.08 7.80
N PHE A 69 10.28 5.38 7.73
CA PHE A 69 9.52 5.41 6.48
C PHE A 69 10.03 6.47 5.51
N TYR A 70 10.62 7.54 6.02
CA TYR A 70 11.14 8.66 5.25
C TYR A 70 12.62 8.50 4.84
N ASP A 71 13.24 7.37 5.18
CA ASP A 71 14.64 7.09 4.82
C ASP A 71 14.71 6.42 3.43
N LYS A 72 15.02 7.25 2.41
CA LYS A 72 15.20 6.78 1.03
C LYS A 72 16.32 5.74 0.90
N THR A 73 17.39 5.88 1.70
CA THR A 73 18.51 4.93 1.66
C THR A 73 18.10 3.57 2.20
N LEU A 74 17.30 3.54 3.27
CA LEU A 74 16.74 2.32 3.82
C LEU A 74 15.84 1.62 2.78
N TRP A 75 14.95 2.36 2.13
CA TRP A 75 14.07 1.81 1.10
C TRP A 75 14.84 1.25 -0.09
N THR A 76 15.87 1.96 -0.59
CA THR A 76 16.70 1.47 -1.68
C THR A 76 17.33 0.11 -1.32
N LYS A 77 17.97 0.03 -0.14
CA LYS A 77 18.59 -1.21 0.33
C LYS A 77 17.58 -2.35 0.52
N TYR A 78 16.39 -2.01 1.02
CA TYR A 78 15.33 -2.99 1.22
C TYR A 78 14.81 -3.55 -0.10
N LEU A 79 14.55 -2.69 -1.09
CA LEU A 79 14.12 -3.09 -2.42
C LEU A 79 15.20 -3.91 -3.16
N ASP A 80 16.48 -3.54 -3.02
CA ASP A 80 17.59 -4.32 -3.57
C ASP A 80 17.63 -5.72 -2.94
N MET A 81 17.51 -5.82 -1.61
CA MET A 81 17.42 -7.11 -0.91
C MET A 81 16.21 -7.94 -1.38
N MET A 82 15.06 -7.31 -1.66
CA MET A 82 13.90 -8.01 -2.20
C MET A 82 14.21 -8.60 -3.58
N VAL A 83 14.86 -7.85 -4.48
CA VAL A 83 15.29 -8.35 -5.80
C VAL A 83 16.29 -9.49 -5.65
N ASP A 84 17.29 -9.36 -4.77
CA ASP A 84 18.30 -10.41 -4.53
C ASP A 84 17.67 -11.73 -4.09
N ASN A 85 16.53 -11.65 -3.38
CA ASN A 85 15.77 -12.82 -2.94
C ASN A 85 14.59 -13.19 -3.86
N ARG A 86 14.51 -12.63 -5.07
CA ARG A 86 13.47 -12.91 -6.08
C ARG A 86 12.05 -12.54 -5.60
N LEU A 87 11.94 -11.60 -4.62
CA LEU A 87 10.67 -11.06 -4.17
C LEU A 87 10.19 -9.97 -5.13
N ASN A 88 8.90 -9.93 -5.41
CA ASN A 88 8.32 -9.01 -6.39
C ASN A 88 7.07 -8.28 -5.90
N SER A 89 6.74 -8.37 -4.61
CA SER A 89 5.60 -7.66 -4.03
C SER A 89 5.89 -7.12 -2.63
N LEU A 90 5.63 -5.84 -2.42
CA LEU A 90 5.74 -5.15 -1.15
C LEU A 90 4.35 -4.71 -0.70
N TYR A 91 3.86 -5.29 0.37
CA TYR A 91 2.59 -4.91 0.98
C TYR A 91 2.84 -3.85 2.06
N LEU A 92 2.17 -2.71 1.96
CA LEU A 92 2.15 -1.67 2.99
C LEU A 92 0.82 -1.74 3.74
N TRP A 93 0.89 -2.02 5.02
CA TRP A 93 -0.28 -2.18 5.86
C TRP A 93 -0.56 -0.92 6.66
N ASN A 94 -1.76 -0.37 6.52
CA ASN A 94 -2.29 0.69 7.37
C ASN A 94 -3.82 0.66 7.31
N GLY A 95 -4.49 1.00 8.41
CA GLY A 95 -5.95 0.94 8.47
C GLY A 95 -6.64 1.93 7.54
N HIS A 96 -6.11 3.16 7.42
CA HIS A 96 -6.66 4.22 6.57
C HIS A 96 -5.57 5.14 5.99
N PRO A 97 -4.82 4.70 4.98
CA PRO A 97 -3.68 5.43 4.45
C PRO A 97 -4.06 6.72 3.70
N PHE A 98 -5.28 6.78 3.16
CA PHE A 98 -5.71 7.86 2.25
C PHE A 98 -5.66 9.23 2.90
N ALA A 99 -6.05 9.35 4.17
CA ALA A 99 -6.04 10.61 4.92
C ALA A 99 -4.63 11.22 5.11
N SER A 100 -3.58 10.45 4.81
CA SER A 100 -2.18 10.90 4.85
C SER A 100 -1.56 11.08 3.47
N LEU A 101 -2.18 10.53 2.41
CA LEU A 101 -1.59 10.41 1.08
C LEU A 101 -2.35 11.18 -0.01
N VAL A 102 -3.63 11.50 0.20
CA VAL A 102 -4.44 12.25 -0.77
C VAL A 102 -5.22 13.37 -0.10
N LYS A 103 -5.52 14.41 -0.88
CA LYS A 103 -6.42 15.51 -0.48
C LYS A 103 -7.69 15.43 -1.30
N LEU A 104 -8.81 15.49 -0.62
CA LEU A 104 -10.11 15.48 -1.25
C LEU A 104 -10.68 16.89 -1.32
N LYS A 105 -11.05 17.33 -2.52
CA LYS A 105 -11.65 18.65 -2.74
C LYS A 105 -12.95 18.83 -1.95
N ASP A 106 -13.77 17.77 -1.90
CA ASP A 106 -15.08 17.79 -1.25
C ASP A 106 -15.00 17.54 0.26
N TYR A 107 -13.86 16.99 0.73
CA TYR A 107 -13.60 16.69 2.14
C TYR A 107 -12.26 17.28 2.60
N PRO A 108 -12.01 18.59 2.45
CA PRO A 108 -10.71 19.19 2.77
C PRO A 108 -10.32 19.04 4.26
N PHE A 109 -11.32 18.91 5.13
CA PHE A 109 -11.15 18.69 6.54
C PHE A 109 -10.73 17.25 6.91
N ALA A 110 -10.85 16.29 5.99
CA ALA A 110 -10.56 14.88 6.26
C ALA A 110 -9.06 14.53 6.21
N LEU A 111 -8.20 15.45 5.76
CA LEU A 111 -6.76 15.29 5.83
C LEU A 111 -6.31 15.19 7.30
N GLU A 112 -5.48 14.21 7.61
CA GLU A 112 -5.11 13.87 8.98
C GLU A 112 -3.69 14.29 9.37
N VAL A 113 -2.94 14.85 8.43
CA VAL A 113 -1.56 15.29 8.62
C VAL A 113 -1.42 16.78 8.30
N SER A 114 -0.36 17.39 8.79
CA SER A 114 -0.02 18.79 8.45
C SER A 114 0.31 18.91 6.94
N GLU A 115 0.22 20.13 6.41
CA GLU A 115 0.64 20.42 5.03
C GLU A 115 2.10 20.07 4.77
N GLU A 116 2.97 20.24 5.77
CA GLU A 116 4.37 19.89 5.70
C GLU A 116 4.56 18.38 5.62
N ASP A 117 3.90 17.62 6.50
CA ASP A 117 3.99 16.17 6.50
C ASP A 117 3.33 15.56 5.27
N PHE A 118 2.23 16.16 4.80
CA PHE A 118 1.63 15.74 3.54
C PHE A 118 2.60 15.81 2.35
N LYS A 119 3.37 16.88 2.23
CA LYS A 119 4.40 17.01 1.19
C LYS A 119 5.51 15.97 1.33
N LYS A 120 5.95 15.70 2.57
CA LYS A 120 6.93 14.63 2.85
C LYS A 120 6.36 13.25 2.47
N ASN A 121 5.08 13.02 2.74
CA ASN A 121 4.40 11.78 2.39
C ASN A 121 4.33 11.60 0.87
N GLU A 122 3.95 12.64 0.13
CA GLU A 122 3.96 12.61 -1.33
C GLU A 122 5.34 12.27 -1.89
N GLU A 123 6.37 12.94 -1.37
CA GLU A 123 7.75 12.74 -1.83
C GLU A 123 8.24 11.32 -1.59
N ILE A 124 8.09 10.82 -0.36
CA ILE A 124 8.61 9.50 0.00
C ILE A 124 7.80 8.38 -0.64
N TYR A 125 6.47 8.51 -0.71
CA TYR A 125 5.62 7.50 -1.28
C TYR A 125 5.84 7.37 -2.79
N LYS A 126 5.95 8.50 -3.49
CA LYS A 126 6.32 8.53 -4.90
C LYS A 126 7.69 7.90 -5.14
N TYR A 127 8.70 8.30 -4.35
CA TYR A 127 10.04 7.70 -4.42
C TYR A 127 9.99 6.18 -4.28
N LEU A 128 9.32 5.68 -3.23
CA LEU A 128 9.22 4.25 -2.96
C LEU A 128 8.56 3.49 -4.12
N THR A 129 7.43 3.99 -4.61
CA THR A 129 6.66 3.32 -5.67
C THR A 129 7.39 3.34 -7.00
N GLU A 130 8.09 4.42 -7.34
CA GLU A 130 8.92 4.53 -8.55
C GLU A 130 10.15 3.61 -8.46
N GLU A 131 10.86 3.58 -7.33
CA GLU A 131 12.01 2.71 -7.13
C GLU A 131 11.64 1.22 -7.11
N ALA A 132 10.49 0.88 -6.55
CA ALA A 132 9.93 -0.47 -6.61
C ALA A 132 9.60 -0.87 -8.06
N ASN A 133 8.93 0.01 -8.81
CA ASN A 133 8.57 -0.23 -10.20
C ASN A 133 9.80 -0.47 -11.09
N LYS A 134 10.88 0.31 -10.93
CA LYS A 134 12.15 0.11 -11.63
C LYS A 134 12.76 -1.28 -11.41
N ARG A 135 12.45 -1.90 -10.29
CA ARG A 135 12.94 -3.24 -9.88
C ARG A 135 11.96 -4.37 -10.17
N GLY A 136 10.83 -4.08 -10.82
CA GLY A 136 9.77 -5.06 -11.06
C GLY A 136 9.05 -5.51 -9.78
N ILE A 137 9.03 -4.66 -8.75
CA ILE A 137 8.34 -4.90 -7.47
C ILE A 137 7.01 -4.15 -7.47
N TRP A 138 5.94 -4.87 -7.23
CA TRP A 138 4.60 -4.31 -7.04
C TRP A 138 4.47 -3.78 -5.61
N VAL A 139 4.13 -2.51 -5.47
CA VAL A 139 3.68 -1.96 -4.18
C VAL A 139 2.18 -2.16 -4.09
N ILE A 140 1.73 -2.75 -3.00
CA ILE A 140 0.31 -3.05 -2.74
C ILE A 140 -0.05 -2.39 -1.40
N GLN A 141 -0.88 -1.35 -1.48
CA GLN A 141 -1.40 -0.68 -0.30
C GLN A 141 -2.57 -1.45 0.27
N MET A 142 -2.42 -1.93 1.48
CA MET A 142 -3.50 -2.55 2.23
C MET A 142 -4.24 -1.51 3.06
N PHE A 143 -5.55 -1.65 3.16
CA PHE A 143 -6.38 -0.82 4.03
C PHE A 143 -7.62 -1.58 4.51
N TYR A 144 -8.20 -1.12 5.62
CA TYR A 144 -9.50 -1.60 6.07
C TYR A 144 -10.62 -0.90 5.31
N ASN A 145 -11.63 -1.67 4.94
CA ASN A 145 -12.67 -1.23 4.03
C ASN A 145 -13.53 -0.07 4.53
N ILE A 146 -13.81 0.04 5.84
CA ILE A 146 -14.79 1.00 6.38
C ILE A 146 -14.23 1.91 7.49
N ILE A 147 -12.91 2.06 7.59
CA ILE A 147 -12.28 3.04 8.47
C ILE A 147 -12.34 4.42 7.80
N VAL A 148 -12.64 5.43 8.57
CA VAL A 148 -12.60 6.84 8.16
C VAL A 148 -11.53 7.59 8.95
N SER A 149 -11.02 8.70 8.41
CA SER A 149 -10.05 9.52 9.14
C SER A 149 -10.62 10.09 10.43
N LYS A 150 -9.75 10.38 11.41
CA LYS A 150 -10.18 10.98 12.67
C LYS A 150 -10.87 12.34 12.44
N PRO A 151 -10.34 13.27 11.60
CA PRO A 151 -11.03 14.52 11.32
C PRO A 151 -12.41 14.33 10.66
N PHE A 152 -12.56 13.32 9.77
CA PHE A 152 -13.86 12.99 9.20
C PHE A 152 -14.82 12.48 10.26
N ALA A 153 -14.34 11.57 11.12
CA ALA A 153 -15.13 11.02 12.22
C ALA A 153 -15.60 12.13 13.19
N ASP A 154 -14.73 13.07 13.54
CA ASP A 154 -15.07 14.20 14.42
C ASP A 154 -16.11 15.14 13.79
N HIS A 155 -15.97 15.42 12.49
CA HIS A 155 -16.91 16.27 11.76
C HIS A 155 -18.34 15.68 11.77
N TYR A 156 -18.46 14.39 11.53
CA TYR A 156 -19.75 13.69 11.50
C TYR A 156 -20.18 13.12 12.85
N LYS A 157 -19.37 13.29 13.91
CA LYS A 157 -19.63 12.77 15.27
C LYS A 157 -19.84 11.26 15.31
N ILE A 158 -19.02 10.54 14.56
CA ILE A 158 -18.98 9.08 14.48
C ILE A 158 -17.65 8.56 14.99
N LYS A 159 -17.51 7.26 15.17
CA LYS A 159 -16.22 6.60 15.45
C LYS A 159 -15.39 6.44 14.18
N THR A 160 -14.07 6.34 14.30
CA THR A 160 -13.18 6.03 13.16
C THR A 160 -13.47 4.65 12.59
N GLN A 161 -13.79 3.68 13.45
CA GLN A 161 -14.32 2.38 13.07
C GLN A 161 -15.50 2.01 13.95
N ASP A 162 -16.56 1.48 13.36
CA ASP A 162 -17.70 0.92 14.07
C ASP A 162 -18.34 -0.17 13.22
N ARG A 163 -18.20 -1.42 13.67
CA ARG A 163 -18.73 -2.62 12.96
C ARG A 163 -20.25 -2.63 12.85
N SER A 164 -20.93 -1.92 13.75
CA SER A 164 -22.39 -1.85 13.79
C SER A 164 -22.94 -0.64 13.01
N ARG A 165 -22.05 0.21 12.49
CA ARG A 165 -22.44 1.40 11.76
C ARG A 165 -22.95 1.03 10.37
N PRO A 166 -24.13 1.53 9.97
CA PRO A 166 -24.58 1.36 8.59
C PRO A 166 -23.66 2.11 7.61
N ILE A 167 -23.61 1.64 6.39
CA ILE A 167 -22.98 2.35 5.28
C ILE A 167 -23.86 3.56 4.96
N THR A 168 -23.37 4.77 5.32
CA THR A 168 -24.07 6.01 4.96
C THR A 168 -23.56 6.55 3.63
N PRO A 169 -24.36 7.37 2.92
CA PRO A 169 -23.95 7.99 1.66
C PRO A 169 -22.64 8.80 1.80
N GLU A 170 -22.43 9.49 2.92
CA GLU A 170 -21.24 10.29 3.17
C GLU A 170 -19.98 9.41 3.31
N ILE A 171 -20.10 8.30 4.04
CA ILE A 171 -18.99 7.34 4.20
C ILE A 171 -18.65 6.68 2.86
N ALA A 172 -19.67 6.27 2.09
CA ALA A 172 -19.49 5.67 0.79
C ALA A 172 -18.83 6.65 -0.20
N ASP A 173 -19.31 7.89 -0.29
CA ASP A 173 -18.75 8.92 -1.16
C ASP A 173 -17.32 9.30 -0.77
N TYR A 174 -17.08 9.50 0.52
CA TYR A 174 -15.73 9.77 1.04
C TYR A 174 -14.73 8.66 0.69
N THR A 175 -15.12 7.41 0.92
CA THR A 175 -14.24 6.26 0.66
C THR A 175 -14.00 6.08 -0.84
N LYS A 176 -15.06 6.16 -1.67
CA LYS A 176 -14.94 6.11 -3.12
C LYS A 176 -13.98 7.17 -3.63
N LYS A 177 -14.17 8.44 -3.24
CA LYS A 177 -13.31 9.56 -3.65
C LYS A 177 -11.87 9.42 -3.14
N SER A 178 -11.68 8.86 -1.94
CA SER A 178 -10.34 8.57 -1.42
C SER A 178 -9.59 7.57 -2.28
N ILE A 179 -10.25 6.50 -2.70
CA ILE A 179 -9.68 5.47 -3.57
C ILE A 179 -9.38 6.06 -4.95
N THR A 180 -10.34 6.75 -5.57
CA THR A 180 -10.17 7.42 -6.86
C THR A 180 -8.95 8.34 -6.85
N ALA A 181 -8.90 9.28 -5.91
CA ALA A 181 -7.79 10.22 -5.79
C ALA A 181 -6.44 9.54 -5.51
N PHE A 182 -6.45 8.39 -4.81
CA PHE A 182 -5.24 7.63 -4.55
C PHE A 182 -4.71 6.96 -5.82
N ILE A 183 -5.57 6.34 -6.60
CA ILE A 183 -5.20 5.66 -7.85
C ILE A 183 -4.73 6.65 -8.92
N GLU A 184 -5.44 7.77 -9.09
CA GLU A 184 -5.01 8.86 -9.98
C GLU A 184 -3.60 9.37 -9.63
N LYS A 185 -3.32 9.45 -8.34
CA LYS A 185 -2.05 10.03 -7.85
C LYS A 185 -0.88 9.04 -7.88
N TYR A 186 -1.15 7.76 -7.66
CA TYR A 186 -0.14 6.69 -7.52
C TYR A 186 -0.45 5.51 -8.47
N PRO A 187 -0.29 5.67 -9.78
CA PRO A 187 -0.73 4.68 -10.78
C PRO A 187 0.06 3.36 -10.72
N ASN A 188 1.20 3.32 -10.01
CA ASN A 188 2.03 2.12 -9.87
C ASN A 188 1.72 1.33 -8.59
N VAL A 189 0.58 1.57 -7.94
CA VAL A 189 0.22 0.94 -6.67
C VAL A 189 -1.05 0.12 -6.83
N GLY A 190 -0.98 -1.16 -6.46
CA GLY A 190 -2.16 -1.99 -6.29
C GLY A 190 -2.84 -1.76 -4.95
N LEU A 191 -4.08 -2.19 -4.83
CA LEU A 191 -4.84 -2.14 -3.57
C LEU A 191 -5.17 -3.54 -3.08
N LEU A 192 -5.10 -3.73 -1.76
CA LEU A 192 -5.64 -4.90 -1.08
C LEU A 192 -6.57 -4.44 0.04
N VAL A 193 -7.82 -4.83 -0.08
CA VAL A 193 -8.87 -4.46 0.88
C VAL A 193 -9.03 -5.56 1.92
N CYS A 194 -8.88 -5.20 3.19
CA CYS A 194 -9.17 -6.12 4.29
C CYS A 194 -10.68 -6.07 4.58
N LEU A 195 -11.37 -7.14 4.19
CA LEU A 195 -12.80 -7.33 4.44
C LEU A 195 -13.05 -8.05 5.77
N GLY A 196 -14.30 -8.09 6.19
CA GLY A 196 -14.82 -9.05 7.18
C GLY A 196 -14.70 -8.64 8.64
N GLU A 197 -13.80 -7.74 9.01
CA GLU A 197 -13.71 -7.28 10.40
C GLU A 197 -14.46 -5.98 10.67
N ALA A 198 -14.89 -5.28 9.64
CA ALA A 198 -15.41 -3.92 9.73
C ALA A 198 -16.88 -3.77 9.31
N ILE A 199 -17.48 -4.81 8.75
CA ILE A 199 -18.90 -4.88 8.37
C ILE A 199 -19.48 -6.20 8.89
N ASN A 200 -20.74 -6.19 9.32
CA ASN A 200 -21.31 -7.32 10.05
C ASN A 200 -22.04 -8.34 9.18
N THR A 201 -22.41 -8.00 7.96
CA THR A 201 -23.18 -8.89 7.09
C THR A 201 -22.53 -9.06 5.72
N ILE A 202 -22.74 -10.23 5.11
CA ILE A 202 -22.23 -10.52 3.75
C ILE A 202 -22.88 -9.59 2.72
N ASP A 203 -24.16 -9.27 2.89
CA ASP A 203 -24.88 -8.40 1.96
C ASP A 203 -24.31 -6.96 1.99
N ASP A 204 -23.98 -6.45 3.17
CA ASP A 204 -23.32 -5.15 3.34
C ASP A 204 -21.91 -5.17 2.73
N ASP A 205 -21.13 -6.25 2.88
CA ASP A 205 -19.83 -6.41 2.24
C ASP A 205 -19.95 -6.39 0.71
N VAL A 206 -20.91 -7.12 0.15
CA VAL A 206 -21.15 -7.14 -1.30
C VAL A 206 -21.58 -5.76 -1.79
N GLU A 207 -22.48 -5.10 -1.09
CA GLU A 207 -22.92 -3.74 -1.44
C GLU A 207 -21.76 -2.75 -1.40
N TRP A 208 -20.98 -2.78 -0.33
CA TRP A 208 -19.81 -1.91 -0.14
C TRP A 208 -18.79 -2.08 -1.26
N PHE A 209 -18.47 -3.33 -1.59
CA PHE A 209 -17.53 -3.64 -2.64
C PHE A 209 -18.01 -3.18 -4.02
N THR A 210 -19.24 -3.54 -4.37
CA THR A 210 -19.78 -3.31 -5.70
C THR A 210 -20.20 -1.86 -5.95
N LYS A 211 -20.58 -1.11 -4.89
CA LYS A 211 -21.06 0.27 -5.03
C LYS A 211 -20.03 1.34 -4.61
N THR A 212 -19.00 0.96 -3.85
CA THR A 212 -18.02 1.92 -3.31
C THR A 212 -16.61 1.61 -3.75
N ILE A 213 -16.09 0.41 -3.41
CA ILE A 213 -14.68 0.08 -3.63
C ILE A 213 -14.39 -0.07 -5.13
N ILE A 214 -15.08 -0.96 -5.83
CA ILE A 214 -14.85 -1.21 -7.26
C ILE A 214 -15.06 0.05 -8.09
N PRO A 215 -16.16 0.83 -7.92
CA PRO A 215 -16.31 2.10 -8.63
C PRO A 215 -15.21 3.11 -8.30
N GLY A 216 -14.72 3.15 -7.06
CA GLY A 216 -13.59 4.03 -6.70
C GLY A 216 -12.31 3.66 -7.45
N VAL A 217 -12.06 2.38 -7.68
CA VAL A 217 -10.92 1.89 -8.47
C VAL A 217 -11.12 2.17 -9.97
N GLN A 218 -12.34 2.04 -10.49
CA GLN A 218 -12.64 2.23 -11.91
C GLN A 218 -12.62 3.69 -12.33
N ASP A 219 -12.95 4.61 -11.41
CA ASP A 219 -13.01 6.05 -11.68
C ASP A 219 -11.62 6.72 -11.57
N GLY A 220 -10.63 6.09 -10.94
CA GLY A 220 -9.24 6.52 -10.85
C GLY A 220 -8.35 5.82 -11.85
#